data_20dd72f716a4d8c8eca375da9d7f46ca
#
_entry.id   20dd72f716a4d8c8eca375da9d7f46ca
#
_cell.length_a   1.000
_cell.length_b   1.000
_cell.length_c   1.000
_cell.angle_alpha   90.00
_cell.angle_beta   90.00
_cell.angle_gamma   90.00
#
_symmetry.space_group_name_H-M   'P 1'
#
loop_
_entity.id
_entity.type
_entity.pdbx_description
1 polymer ?
#
loop_
_entity_poly.entity_id
_entity_poly.type
_entity_poly.pdbx_seq_one_letter_code
_entity_poly.pdbx_strand_id
1 'polypeptide(L)'
;MLIWINGPFGGGKTVTAFELRRRLPGSVVCDPEHVGFGLHRMLPPSLRGDFQDLPVWRTAVLDLLRRTLTAYDGPVIVPMTLADSGYFREIVGGLRDDGFDVHHFALLAELTTMARRLNRRGVLKRDTWAFDRLGYCLRQLSKPEFAVHVQTDRLTVARVADAIAAAAGLELAPSTGGPGRAWLRQTGTSLRHIRFD
;
A
#
# COMPACT_ATOMS: atom_id res chain seq x y z
N MET A 1 -14.90 2.57 -7.74
CA MET A 1 -14.45 1.74 -6.58
C MET A 1 -12.96 1.93 -6.35
N LEU A 2 -12.52 2.04 -5.09
CA LEU A 2 -11.12 2.13 -4.69
C LEU A 2 -10.77 1.04 -3.67
N ILE A 3 -9.62 0.38 -3.85
CA ILE A 3 -9.07 -0.61 -2.91
C ILE A 3 -7.80 -0.02 -2.30
N TRP A 4 -7.87 0.44 -1.04
CA TRP A 4 -6.71 0.92 -0.31
C TRP A 4 -6.05 -0.24 0.43
N ILE A 5 -4.82 -0.54 0.07
CA ILE A 5 -4.00 -1.57 0.72
C ILE A 5 -3.02 -0.90 1.65
N ASN A 6 -3.34 -0.87 2.93
CA ASN A 6 -2.52 -0.35 4.01
C ASN A 6 -1.65 -1.47 4.61
N GLY A 7 -0.71 -1.11 5.43
CA GLY A 7 0.14 -2.05 6.13
C GLY A 7 1.52 -1.44 6.40
N PRO A 8 2.28 -1.96 7.35
CA PRO A 8 3.62 -1.48 7.65
C PRO A 8 4.62 -1.79 6.54
N PHE A 9 5.83 -1.29 6.70
CA PHE A 9 6.96 -1.66 5.85
C PHE A 9 7.17 -3.19 5.90
N GLY A 10 7.43 -3.81 4.74
CA GLY A 10 7.50 -5.29 4.66
C GLY A 10 6.12 -5.99 4.63
N GLY A 11 5.01 -5.30 4.79
CA GLY A 11 3.64 -5.85 4.78
C GLY A 11 3.19 -6.48 3.47
N GLY A 12 3.87 -6.19 2.35
CA GLY A 12 3.53 -6.78 1.06
C GLY A 12 2.52 -5.98 0.24
N LYS A 13 2.24 -4.74 0.60
CA LYS A 13 1.26 -3.86 -0.08
C LYS A 13 1.44 -3.81 -1.59
N THR A 14 2.61 -3.37 -2.04
CA THR A 14 2.94 -3.17 -3.45
C THR A 14 2.83 -4.47 -4.25
N VAL A 15 3.39 -5.57 -3.74
CA VAL A 15 3.31 -6.86 -4.44
C VAL A 15 1.87 -7.39 -4.50
N THR A 16 1.06 -7.15 -3.48
CA THR A 16 -0.37 -7.48 -3.46
C THR A 16 -1.16 -6.61 -4.44
N ALA A 17 -0.88 -5.31 -4.49
CA ALA A 17 -1.51 -4.39 -5.44
C ALA A 17 -1.27 -4.82 -6.90
N PHE A 18 -0.03 -5.20 -7.24
CA PHE A 18 0.28 -5.69 -8.59
C PHE A 18 -0.27 -7.10 -8.87
N GLU A 19 -0.42 -7.95 -7.85
CA GLU A 19 -1.10 -9.24 -8.02
C GLU A 19 -2.59 -9.04 -8.29
N LEU A 20 -3.25 -8.13 -7.55
CA LEU A 20 -4.65 -7.73 -7.83
C LEU A 20 -4.78 -7.16 -9.24
N ARG A 21 -3.97 -6.17 -9.60
CA ARG A 21 -3.99 -5.57 -10.94
C ARG A 21 -3.86 -6.59 -12.05
N ARG A 22 -3.01 -7.59 -11.88
CA ARG A 22 -2.79 -8.65 -12.87
C ARG A 22 -4.02 -9.54 -13.07
N ARG A 23 -4.81 -9.74 -11.99
CA ARG A 23 -5.95 -10.67 -11.96
C ARG A 23 -7.31 -9.97 -12.01
N LEU A 24 -7.32 -8.64 -11.96
CA LEU A 24 -8.52 -7.82 -12.02
C LEU A 24 -8.46 -6.96 -13.29
N PRO A 25 -9.06 -7.42 -14.40
CA PRO A 25 -9.04 -6.69 -15.67
C PRO A 25 -9.58 -5.26 -15.52
N GLY A 26 -8.97 -4.32 -16.22
CA GLY A 26 -9.34 -2.91 -16.16
C GLY A 26 -8.94 -2.20 -14.86
N SER A 27 -8.22 -2.83 -13.93
CA SER A 27 -7.74 -2.13 -12.73
C SER A 27 -6.43 -1.37 -12.97
N VAL A 28 -6.22 -0.29 -12.19
CA VAL A 28 -4.98 0.51 -12.18
C VAL A 28 -4.39 0.57 -10.78
N VAL A 29 -3.07 0.71 -10.70
CA VAL A 29 -2.38 0.98 -9.43
C VAL A 29 -2.00 2.46 -9.39
N CYS A 30 -2.52 3.18 -8.41
CA CYS A 30 -2.17 4.56 -8.09
C CYS A 30 -1.35 4.55 -6.80
N ASP A 31 -0.04 4.76 -6.91
CA ASP A 31 0.87 4.73 -5.76
C ASP A 31 1.16 6.15 -5.25
N PRO A 32 0.67 6.54 -4.05
CA PRO A 32 0.89 7.86 -3.48
C PRO A 32 2.35 8.18 -3.14
N GLU A 33 3.23 7.17 -3.03
CA GLU A 33 4.65 7.41 -2.82
C GLU A 33 5.27 8.23 -3.97
N HIS A 34 4.75 8.12 -5.19
CA HIS A 34 5.23 8.92 -6.32
C HIS A 34 5.05 10.44 -6.12
N VAL A 35 3.96 10.86 -5.49
CA VAL A 35 3.76 12.26 -5.10
C VAL A 35 4.81 12.68 -4.07
N GLY A 36 5.04 11.83 -3.06
CA GLY A 36 6.04 12.07 -2.02
C GLY A 36 7.46 12.19 -2.57
N PHE A 37 7.86 11.31 -3.47
CA PHE A 37 9.17 11.38 -4.12
C PHE A 37 9.31 12.62 -5.01
N GLY A 38 8.24 13.06 -5.69
CA GLY A 38 8.22 14.30 -6.43
C GLY A 38 8.48 15.51 -5.53
N LEU A 39 7.79 15.58 -4.39
CA LEU A 39 7.99 16.64 -3.41
C LEU A 39 9.41 16.63 -2.82
N HIS A 40 9.93 15.45 -2.48
CA HIS A 40 11.30 15.31 -1.96
C HIS A 40 12.36 15.83 -2.95
N ARG A 41 12.17 15.61 -4.26
CA ARG A 41 13.10 16.15 -5.28
C ARG A 41 13.08 17.68 -5.39
N MET A 42 11.99 18.32 -4.98
CA MET A 42 11.86 19.78 -4.96
C MET A 42 12.42 20.39 -3.67
N LEU A 43 12.67 19.59 -2.63
CA LEU A 43 13.14 20.06 -1.34
C LEU A 43 14.65 19.79 -1.15
N PRO A 44 15.39 20.71 -0.54
CA PRO A 44 16.74 20.44 -0.07
C PRO A 44 16.77 19.23 0.88
N PRO A 45 17.84 18.39 0.89
CA PRO A 45 17.90 17.21 1.75
C PRO A 45 17.62 17.48 3.24
N SER A 46 18.06 18.65 3.75
CA SER A 46 17.84 19.05 5.15
C SER A 46 16.36 19.30 5.53
N LEU A 47 15.47 19.48 4.53
CA LEU A 47 14.04 19.68 4.72
C LEU A 47 13.20 18.44 4.38
N ARG A 48 13.83 17.33 3.98
CA ARG A 48 13.14 16.08 3.67
C ARG A 48 12.86 15.30 4.93
N GLY A 49 11.62 15.39 5.44
CA GLY A 49 11.09 14.55 6.51
C GLY A 49 10.20 13.43 5.97
N ASP A 50 9.22 13.00 6.76
CA ASP A 50 8.15 12.16 6.22
C ASP A 50 7.24 13.03 5.33
N PHE A 51 7.13 12.70 4.05
CA PHE A 51 6.30 13.48 3.12
C PHE A 51 4.81 13.47 3.51
N GLN A 52 4.36 12.50 4.32
CA GLN A 52 2.99 12.47 4.84
C GLN A 52 2.69 13.63 5.78
N ASP A 53 3.72 14.17 6.45
CA ASP A 53 3.59 15.33 7.33
C ASP A 53 3.35 16.64 6.55
N LEU A 54 3.63 16.65 5.23
CA LEU A 54 3.37 17.79 4.36
C LEU A 54 1.88 17.86 3.99
N PRO A 55 1.13 18.91 4.35
CA PRO A 55 -0.28 19.07 3.94
C PRO A 55 -0.46 18.99 2.43
N VAL A 56 0.47 19.55 1.65
CA VAL A 56 0.43 19.51 0.18
C VAL A 56 0.45 18.08 -0.36
N TRP A 57 1.14 17.13 0.29
CA TRP A 57 1.11 15.73 -0.12
C TRP A 57 -0.28 15.13 0.07
N ARG A 58 -0.90 15.35 1.22
CA ARG A 58 -2.22 14.79 1.55
C ARG A 58 -3.30 15.34 0.63
N THR A 59 -3.30 16.67 0.42
CA THR A 59 -4.22 17.33 -0.51
C THR A 59 -4.03 16.83 -1.94
N ALA A 60 -2.78 16.76 -2.43
CA ALA A 60 -2.50 16.28 -3.78
C ALA A 60 -2.93 14.82 -3.99
N VAL A 61 -2.68 13.93 -3.01
CA VAL A 61 -3.12 12.53 -3.08
C VAL A 61 -4.64 12.45 -3.13
N LEU A 62 -5.34 13.18 -2.26
CA LEU A 62 -6.80 13.22 -2.22
C LEU A 62 -7.38 13.70 -3.55
N ASP A 63 -6.89 14.82 -4.09
CA ASP A 63 -7.39 15.41 -5.33
C ASP A 63 -7.10 14.54 -6.56
N LEU A 64 -5.93 13.91 -6.63
CA LEU A 64 -5.60 12.97 -7.70
C LEU A 64 -6.49 11.73 -7.67
N LEU A 65 -6.78 11.20 -6.49
CA LEU A 65 -7.68 10.05 -6.33
C LEU A 65 -9.13 10.42 -6.65
N ARG A 66 -9.61 11.58 -6.22
CA ARG A 66 -10.92 12.13 -6.62
C ARG A 66 -11.07 12.19 -8.13
N ARG A 67 -10.10 12.82 -8.78
CA ARG A 67 -10.07 12.94 -10.24
C ARG A 67 -10.06 11.57 -10.92
N THR A 68 -9.24 10.64 -10.42
CA THR A 68 -9.16 9.29 -10.98
C THR A 68 -10.49 8.55 -10.83
N LEU A 69 -11.10 8.58 -9.64
CA LEU A 69 -12.36 7.89 -9.37
C LEU A 69 -13.56 8.49 -10.12
N THR A 70 -13.49 9.76 -10.45
CA THR A 70 -14.55 10.44 -11.27
C THR A 70 -14.43 10.11 -12.76
N ALA A 71 -13.20 9.97 -13.27
CA ALA A 71 -12.94 9.87 -14.72
C ALA A 71 -12.58 8.45 -15.18
N TYR A 72 -12.42 7.49 -14.27
CA TYR A 72 -11.99 6.14 -14.59
C TYR A 72 -12.96 5.10 -14.03
N ASP A 73 -13.54 4.28 -14.90
CA ASP A 73 -14.57 3.30 -14.54
C ASP A 73 -14.03 2.02 -13.88
N GLY A 74 -12.73 1.74 -14.04
CA GLY A 74 -12.10 0.54 -13.51
C GLY A 74 -11.73 0.66 -12.01
N PRO A 75 -11.46 -0.48 -11.35
CA PRO A 75 -10.99 -0.48 -9.97
C PRO A 75 -9.65 0.22 -9.81
N VAL A 76 -9.54 1.11 -8.82
CA VAL A 76 -8.31 1.84 -8.46
C VAL A 76 -7.69 1.20 -7.22
N ILE A 77 -6.44 0.76 -7.32
CA ILE A 77 -5.71 0.07 -6.24
C ILE A 77 -4.62 1.00 -5.70
N VAL A 78 -4.64 1.27 -4.39
CA VAL A 78 -3.74 2.24 -3.73
C VAL A 78 -2.91 1.54 -2.66
N PRO A 79 -1.64 1.18 -2.93
CA PRO A 79 -0.74 0.59 -1.94
C PRO A 79 0.00 1.67 -1.16
N MET A 80 -0.47 2.04 0.03
CA MET A 80 0.19 3.06 0.84
C MET A 80 0.14 2.74 2.33
N THR A 81 1.25 2.95 3.06
CA THR A 81 1.24 2.98 4.52
C THR A 81 0.66 4.30 4.99
N LEU A 82 -0.45 4.26 5.70
CA LEU A 82 -1.08 5.44 6.28
C LEU A 82 -1.53 5.07 7.70
N ALA A 83 -0.64 5.27 8.67
CA ALA A 83 -0.83 4.82 10.05
C ALA A 83 -1.29 5.92 11.02
N ASP A 84 -1.21 7.17 10.60
CA ASP A 84 -1.76 8.29 11.35
C ASP A 84 -3.27 8.39 11.12
N SER A 85 -4.05 8.41 12.22
CA SER A 85 -5.51 8.44 12.17
C SER A 85 -6.07 9.74 11.59
N GLY A 86 -5.36 10.85 11.77
CA GLY A 86 -5.73 12.15 11.20
C GLY A 86 -5.56 12.13 9.67
N TYR A 87 -4.40 11.70 9.20
CA TYR A 87 -4.13 11.59 7.76
C TYR A 87 -5.02 10.57 7.07
N PHE A 88 -5.32 9.45 7.76
CA PHE A 88 -6.26 8.45 7.26
C PHE A 88 -7.67 9.03 7.07
N ARG A 89 -8.14 9.80 8.06
CA ARG A 89 -9.44 10.47 7.98
C ARG A 89 -9.46 11.53 6.90
N GLU A 90 -8.37 12.31 6.78
CA GLU A 90 -8.25 13.36 5.76
C GLU A 90 -8.35 12.79 4.33
N ILE A 91 -7.67 11.68 4.05
CA ILE A 91 -7.62 11.11 2.69
C ILE A 91 -8.73 10.07 2.47
N VAL A 92 -8.71 8.98 3.24
CA VAL A 92 -9.67 7.88 3.05
C VAL A 92 -11.07 8.27 3.50
N GLY A 93 -11.16 9.00 4.63
CA GLY A 93 -12.42 9.60 5.08
C GLY A 93 -12.97 10.58 4.06
N GLY A 94 -12.15 11.53 3.57
CA GLY A 94 -12.55 12.50 2.57
C GLY A 94 -13.10 11.87 1.29
N LEU A 95 -12.50 10.77 0.80
CA LEU A 95 -13.05 10.05 -0.35
C LEU A 95 -14.41 9.40 -0.06
N ARG A 96 -14.61 8.88 1.15
CA ARG A 96 -15.90 8.31 1.57
C ARG A 96 -16.97 9.38 1.73
N ASP A 97 -16.61 10.53 2.28
CA ASP A 97 -17.50 11.67 2.45
C ASP A 97 -17.96 12.25 1.09
N ASP A 98 -17.12 12.13 0.06
CA ASP A 98 -17.46 12.46 -1.34
C ASP A 98 -18.38 11.39 -2.00
N GLY A 99 -18.72 10.30 -1.30
CA GLY A 99 -19.59 9.24 -1.79
C GLY A 99 -18.90 8.16 -2.63
N PHE A 100 -17.56 8.14 -2.68
CA PHE A 100 -16.85 7.08 -3.39
C PHE A 100 -16.89 5.76 -2.61
N ASP A 101 -17.00 4.64 -3.35
CA ASP A 101 -16.91 3.29 -2.82
C ASP A 101 -15.44 2.95 -2.50
N VAL A 102 -15.08 3.03 -1.20
CA VAL A 102 -13.70 2.85 -0.71
C VAL A 102 -13.59 1.67 0.23
N HIS A 103 -12.95 0.60 -0.25
CA HIS A 103 -12.58 -0.57 0.53
C HIS A 103 -11.16 -0.43 1.08
N HIS A 104 -11.00 -0.45 2.38
CA HIS A 104 -9.70 -0.35 3.05
C HIS A 104 -9.31 -1.68 3.68
N PHE A 105 -8.06 -2.10 3.46
CA PHE A 105 -7.49 -3.32 4.01
C PHE A 105 -6.14 -3.03 4.65
N ALA A 106 -5.95 -3.40 5.91
CA ALA A 106 -4.67 -3.33 6.59
C ALA A 106 -4.00 -4.71 6.60
N LEU A 107 -2.87 -4.85 5.90
CA LEU A 107 -2.07 -6.06 5.89
C LEU A 107 -1.22 -6.12 7.14
N LEU A 108 -1.54 -7.03 8.05
CA LEU A 108 -0.84 -7.23 9.32
C LEU A 108 -0.08 -8.56 9.31
N ALA A 109 0.98 -8.62 10.11
CA ALA A 109 1.68 -9.85 10.46
C ALA A 109 2.43 -9.64 11.77
N GLU A 110 2.94 -10.71 12.37
CA GLU A 110 3.80 -10.62 13.53
C GLU A 110 5.06 -9.79 13.24
N LEU A 111 5.55 -9.08 14.24
CA LEU A 111 6.75 -8.23 14.14
C LEU A 111 7.94 -9.02 13.60
N THR A 112 8.14 -10.25 14.06
CA THR A 112 9.21 -11.15 13.61
C THR A 112 9.11 -11.51 12.13
N THR A 113 7.90 -11.72 11.64
CA THR A 113 7.64 -11.97 10.21
C THR A 113 7.95 -10.75 9.36
N MET A 114 7.52 -9.56 9.79
CA MET A 114 7.80 -8.30 9.10
C MET A 114 9.31 -8.00 9.07
N ALA A 115 10.00 -8.11 10.21
CA ALA A 115 11.44 -7.93 10.30
C ALA A 115 12.20 -8.87 9.37
N ARG A 116 11.84 -10.16 9.32
CA ARG A 116 12.40 -11.12 8.39
C ARG A 116 12.19 -10.76 6.92
N ARG A 117 11.00 -10.22 6.57
CA ARG A 117 10.69 -9.77 5.20
C ARG A 117 11.52 -8.55 4.81
N LEU A 118 11.71 -7.60 5.72
CA LEU A 118 12.57 -6.43 5.52
C LEU A 118 14.04 -6.82 5.36
N ASN A 119 14.55 -7.73 6.21
CA ASN A 119 15.92 -8.25 6.12
C ASN A 119 16.21 -8.88 4.76
N ARG A 120 15.30 -9.70 4.24
CA ARG A 120 15.44 -10.33 2.92
C ARG A 120 15.53 -9.33 1.76
N ARG A 121 14.95 -8.14 1.92
CA ARG A 121 15.02 -7.05 0.93
C ARG A 121 16.30 -6.20 1.08
N GLY A 122 17.15 -6.46 2.07
CA GLY A 122 18.33 -5.66 2.36
C GLY A 122 18.02 -4.28 2.96
N VAL A 123 16.75 -3.99 3.24
CA VAL A 123 16.29 -2.69 3.73
C VAL A 123 16.89 -2.37 5.10
N LEU A 124 16.99 -3.34 6.00
CA LEU A 124 17.53 -3.14 7.36
C LEU A 124 19.02 -2.72 7.38
N LYS A 125 19.75 -3.00 6.32
CA LYS A 125 21.14 -2.53 6.20
C LYS A 125 21.26 -1.08 5.73
N ARG A 126 20.16 -0.52 5.18
CA ARG A 126 20.13 0.80 4.54
C ARG A 126 19.13 1.77 5.17
N ASP A 127 18.11 1.27 5.88
CA ASP A 127 16.99 2.07 6.35
C ASP A 127 16.57 1.64 7.77
N THR A 128 17.28 2.15 8.77
CA THR A 128 16.95 1.98 10.19
C THR A 128 15.60 2.61 10.53
N TRP A 129 15.25 3.70 9.85
CA TRP A 129 13.99 4.43 10.05
C TRP A 129 12.75 3.54 9.79
N ALA A 130 12.76 2.75 8.70
CA ALA A 130 11.66 1.85 8.38
C ALA A 130 11.46 0.77 9.46
N PHE A 131 12.56 0.31 10.09
CA PHE A 131 12.49 -0.67 11.17
C PHE A 131 11.97 -0.05 12.48
N ASP A 132 12.47 1.14 12.83
CA ASP A 132 12.06 1.84 14.04
C ASP A 132 10.56 2.20 14.00
N ARG A 133 10.06 2.57 12.82
CA ARG A 133 8.63 2.84 12.62
C ARG A 133 7.75 1.58 12.52
N LEU A 134 8.33 0.40 12.30
CA LEU A 134 7.56 -0.83 12.11
C LEU A 134 6.64 -1.14 13.30
N GLY A 135 7.17 -1.08 14.53
CA GLY A 135 6.39 -1.32 15.74
C GLY A 135 5.27 -0.29 15.94
N TYR A 136 5.55 0.98 15.64
CA TYR A 136 4.54 2.02 15.65
C TYR A 136 3.42 1.72 14.62
N CYS A 137 3.76 1.47 13.37
CA CYS A 137 2.80 1.18 12.31
C CYS A 137 1.92 -0.04 12.66
N LEU A 138 2.51 -1.12 13.19
CA LEU A 138 1.74 -2.31 13.60
C LEU A 138 0.71 -1.96 14.67
N ARG A 139 1.12 -1.24 15.73
CA ARG A 139 0.19 -0.84 16.80
C ARG A 139 -0.94 0.06 16.28
N GLN A 140 -0.63 1.04 15.44
CA GLN A 140 -1.64 1.93 14.90
C GLN A 140 -2.61 1.19 13.99
N LEU A 141 -2.09 0.45 13.00
CA LEU A 141 -2.90 -0.24 12.00
C LEU A 141 -3.69 -1.43 12.56
N SER A 142 -3.40 -1.89 13.78
CA SER A 142 -4.21 -2.89 14.48
C SER A 142 -5.47 -2.31 15.15
N LYS A 143 -5.62 -1.00 15.20
CA LYS A 143 -6.82 -0.37 15.76
C LYS A 143 -8.05 -0.62 14.89
N PRO A 144 -9.27 -0.67 15.49
CA PRO A 144 -10.52 -0.93 14.75
C PRO A 144 -10.79 0.03 13.60
N GLU A 145 -10.36 1.28 13.71
CA GLU A 145 -10.53 2.30 12.66
C GLU A 145 -9.86 1.95 11.34
N PHE A 146 -8.83 1.08 11.37
CA PHE A 146 -8.13 0.57 10.20
C PHE A 146 -8.63 -0.81 9.73
N ALA A 147 -9.81 -1.24 10.17
CA ALA A 147 -10.40 -2.46 9.63
C ALA A 147 -10.70 -2.26 8.10
N VAL A 148 -10.68 -3.30 7.26
CA VAL A 148 -10.58 -4.75 7.50
C VAL A 148 -9.10 -5.16 7.67
N HIS A 149 -8.80 -5.97 8.68
CA HIS A 149 -7.47 -6.51 8.91
C HIS A 149 -7.28 -7.84 8.19
N VAL A 150 -6.17 -7.98 7.46
CA VAL A 150 -5.77 -9.22 6.78
C VAL A 150 -4.46 -9.73 7.39
N GLN A 151 -4.53 -10.83 8.12
CA GLN A 151 -3.34 -11.49 8.70
C GLN A 151 -2.56 -12.23 7.62
N THR A 152 -1.31 -11.84 7.40
CA THR A 152 -0.53 -12.30 6.25
C THR A 152 0.62 -13.24 6.59
N ASP A 153 0.77 -13.68 7.85
CA ASP A 153 1.89 -14.51 8.31
C ASP A 153 2.07 -15.80 7.51
N ARG A 154 0.96 -16.46 7.25
CA ARG A 154 0.90 -17.78 6.58
C ARG A 154 0.32 -17.70 5.17
N LEU A 155 0.09 -16.50 4.65
CA LEU A 155 -0.52 -16.32 3.34
C LEU A 155 0.54 -16.03 2.27
N THR A 156 0.34 -16.62 1.10
CA THR A 156 1.02 -16.18 -0.12
C THR A 156 0.41 -14.88 -0.62
N VAL A 157 1.13 -14.13 -1.46
CA VAL A 157 0.60 -12.90 -2.08
C VAL A 157 -0.69 -13.16 -2.84
N ALA A 158 -0.80 -14.29 -3.54
CA ALA A 158 -2.02 -14.67 -4.25
C ALA A 158 -3.20 -14.86 -3.29
N ARG A 159 -2.98 -15.52 -2.13
CA ARG A 159 -4.02 -15.70 -1.12
C ARG A 159 -4.43 -14.41 -0.42
N VAL A 160 -3.49 -13.48 -0.24
CA VAL A 160 -3.83 -12.13 0.26
C VAL A 160 -4.70 -11.40 -0.75
N ALA A 161 -4.37 -11.48 -2.05
CA ALA A 161 -5.18 -10.90 -3.12
C ALA A 161 -6.59 -11.54 -3.18
N ASP A 162 -6.70 -12.88 -3.04
CA ASP A 162 -7.98 -13.60 -2.97
C ASP A 162 -8.84 -13.08 -1.80
N ALA A 163 -8.26 -12.94 -0.61
CA ALA A 163 -8.96 -12.47 0.58
C ALA A 163 -9.47 -11.03 0.43
N ILE A 164 -8.65 -10.14 -0.14
CA ILE A 164 -9.04 -8.76 -0.42
C ILE A 164 -10.20 -8.72 -1.43
N ALA A 165 -10.07 -9.45 -2.53
CA ALA A 165 -11.09 -9.48 -3.57
C ALA A 165 -12.42 -10.02 -3.06
N ALA A 166 -12.40 -11.14 -2.32
CA ALA A 166 -13.60 -11.71 -1.71
C ALA A 166 -14.29 -10.73 -0.77
N ALA A 167 -13.52 -10.01 0.08
CA ALA A 167 -14.07 -9.02 0.99
C ALA A 167 -14.57 -7.75 0.29
N ALA A 168 -14.07 -7.44 -0.91
CA ALA A 168 -14.52 -6.33 -1.75
C ALA A 168 -15.62 -6.74 -2.76
N GLY A 169 -16.09 -7.98 -2.74
CA GLY A 169 -17.11 -8.47 -3.66
C GLY A 169 -16.63 -8.59 -5.11
N LEU A 170 -15.33 -8.84 -5.32
CA LEU A 170 -14.69 -8.88 -6.63
C LEU A 170 -14.30 -10.31 -7.02
N GLU A 171 -14.45 -10.63 -8.29
CA GLU A 171 -13.95 -11.87 -8.87
C GLU A 171 -12.58 -11.65 -9.52
N LEU A 172 -11.62 -12.48 -9.17
CA LEU A 172 -10.28 -12.45 -9.74
C LEU A 172 -10.10 -13.56 -10.78
N ALA A 173 -9.44 -13.24 -11.87
CA ALA A 173 -8.95 -14.26 -12.79
C ALA A 173 -8.01 -15.25 -12.03
N PRO A 174 -7.95 -16.53 -12.44
CA PRO A 174 -7.11 -17.52 -11.81
C PRO A 174 -5.64 -17.08 -11.70
N SER A 175 -5.00 -17.40 -10.57
CA SER A 175 -3.57 -17.13 -10.41
C SER A 175 -2.76 -18.05 -11.33
N THR A 176 -2.30 -17.52 -12.44
CA THR A 176 -1.44 -18.24 -13.38
C THR A 176 0.02 -18.16 -12.95
N GLY A 177 0.58 -19.23 -12.40
CA GLY A 177 2.02 -19.36 -12.16
C GLY A 177 2.37 -20.12 -10.90
N GLY A 178 3.25 -21.13 -11.06
CA GLY A 178 3.87 -21.85 -9.95
C GLY A 178 4.76 -20.97 -9.08
N PRO A 179 5.23 -21.47 -7.92
CA PRO A 179 5.97 -20.71 -6.92
C PRO A 179 7.22 -20.00 -7.44
N GLY A 180 7.93 -20.54 -8.44
CA GLY A 180 9.11 -19.93 -9.04
C GLY A 180 8.83 -18.66 -9.85
N ARG A 181 7.72 -18.64 -10.60
CA ARG A 181 7.30 -17.43 -11.36
C ARG A 181 6.76 -16.35 -10.45
N ALA A 182 6.16 -16.71 -9.32
CA ALA A 182 5.73 -15.75 -8.30
C ALA A 182 6.93 -15.04 -7.67
N TRP A 183 8.00 -15.76 -7.37
CA TRP A 183 9.24 -15.19 -6.80
C TRP A 183 9.92 -14.20 -7.77
N LEU A 184 10.09 -14.58 -9.04
CA LEU A 184 10.66 -13.69 -10.08
C LEU A 184 9.86 -12.40 -10.25
N ARG A 185 8.52 -12.46 -10.17
CA ARG A 185 7.64 -11.30 -10.26
C ARG A 185 7.76 -10.38 -9.05
N GLN A 186 7.82 -10.95 -7.84
CA GLN A 186 8.04 -10.17 -6.61
C GLN A 186 9.35 -9.39 -6.65
N THR A 187 10.41 -10.02 -7.15
CA THR A 187 11.73 -9.39 -7.31
C THR A 187 11.69 -8.28 -8.37
N GLY A 188 11.04 -8.52 -9.52
CA GLY A 188 10.89 -7.52 -10.58
C GLY A 188 10.04 -6.32 -10.15
N THR A 189 8.97 -6.53 -9.40
CA THR A 189 8.14 -5.43 -8.85
C THR A 189 8.94 -4.62 -7.84
N SER A 190 9.65 -5.27 -6.93
CA SER A 190 10.49 -4.60 -5.95
C SER A 190 11.62 -3.78 -6.59
N LEU A 191 12.23 -4.25 -7.69
CA LEU A 191 13.27 -3.52 -8.42
C LEU A 191 12.75 -2.28 -9.15
N ARG A 192 11.53 -2.30 -9.69
CA ARG A 192 10.91 -1.16 -10.37
C ARG A 192 10.50 -0.03 -9.40
N HIS A 193 10.32 -0.36 -8.13
CA HIS A 193 9.97 0.59 -7.06
C HIS A 193 11.15 0.84 -6.10
N ILE A 194 12.39 0.51 -6.50
CA ILE A 194 13.58 0.94 -5.76
C ILE A 194 13.69 2.45 -5.91
N ARG A 195 13.78 3.13 -4.78
CA ARG A 195 14.08 4.55 -4.67
C ARG A 195 15.43 4.82 -5.31
N PHE A 196 15.47 5.60 -6.36
CA PHE A 196 16.67 6.27 -6.83
C PHE A 196 16.68 7.64 -6.12
N ASP A 197 17.30 7.69 -4.94
CA ASP A 197 17.66 8.92 -4.24
C ASP A 197 18.95 9.48 -4.82
#